data_5980621d7a86bfd07a76d28301c84e1c
#
_entry.id   5980621d7a86bfd07a76d28301c84e1c
#
_cell.length_a   1.000
_cell.length_b   1.000
_cell.length_c   1.000
_cell.angle_alpha   90.00
_cell.angle_beta   90.00
_cell.angle_gamma   90.00
#
_symmetry.space_group_name_H-M   'P 1'
#
loop_
_entity.id
_entity.type
_entity.pdbx_description
1 polymer ?
#
loop_
_entity_poly.entity_id
_entity_poly.type
_entity_poly.pdbx_seq_one_letter_code
_entity_poly.pdbx_strand_id
1 'polypeptide(L)'
;MTTLIKEEDLIESIAAALQYISYYHPADFISHLASAYHREQSPAAKDALAQILTNSKMSAIGHRPMCQDTGIVNVFLKVGMDIKFDNFKGGLEDAINEGVRRGYNYSDNMLRASIVSDPEFARKNTQDNSPAVIFTQLVPGNKIDITVAAKGGGSENKSKLVMLNPSDSVVDWVLKTVPTMGAGWCPPGMLGIGIGGTAEKAVLMAKESLMDDLDMYQLLGKSSKGEKLTQVENMRLEIYEKVNALGIGAQGLGGLTTVLDVKIKMYPTHAASKPVAMIPNCAATRHAHFVMDGSGPVYLDVPSLDLWPYVNWTPNTEKSKRVDLNALTPAEVASWKPGQTLLLNGKMLTGRDAAHKRIQDMLAKGEKLPVDFTNRIIYYVGPVDPIKGEAVGPAGPTTSTRMDKFTEMMLAQTGLIAMVGKAERGPEAIAAIQKHKSAYLMAVGGAAYLVSKAIKQSKVVGFADLGMEAIYEFDVVDMPVTVAVDSGGTSAHMTGPAEWQKRIATGEFKGIKVGAN
;
A
#
# COMPACT_ATOMS: atom_id res chain seq x y z
N MET A 1 39.50 -13.64 -9.73
CA MET A 1 39.73 -12.30 -10.31
C MET A 1 38.93 -11.31 -9.48
N THR A 2 39.54 -10.20 -9.07
CA THR A 2 38.86 -9.14 -8.33
C THR A 2 37.96 -8.36 -9.28
N THR A 3 36.68 -8.24 -8.97
CA THR A 3 35.72 -7.44 -9.73
C THR A 3 35.79 -5.98 -9.29
N LEU A 4 35.81 -5.07 -10.26
CA LEU A 4 35.79 -3.63 -10.03
C LEU A 4 34.36 -3.09 -10.19
N ILE A 5 33.82 -2.49 -9.14
CA ILE A 5 32.51 -1.82 -9.18
C ILE A 5 32.75 -0.32 -9.14
N LYS A 6 32.26 0.40 -10.15
CA LYS A 6 32.33 1.86 -10.20
C LYS A 6 31.17 2.50 -9.44
N GLU A 7 31.46 3.62 -8.79
CA GLU A 7 30.45 4.39 -8.05
C GLU A 7 29.24 4.77 -8.93
N GLU A 8 29.51 5.31 -10.12
CA GLU A 8 28.47 5.75 -11.04
C GLU A 8 27.57 4.62 -11.53
N ASP A 9 28.16 3.42 -11.79
CA ASP A 9 27.39 2.25 -12.21
C ASP A 9 26.38 1.81 -11.12
N LEU A 10 26.78 1.90 -9.85
CA LEU A 10 25.89 1.59 -8.73
C LEU A 10 24.80 2.65 -8.59
N ILE A 11 25.16 3.93 -8.66
CA ILE A 11 24.21 5.05 -8.57
C ILE A 11 23.14 4.91 -9.65
N GLU A 12 23.56 4.69 -10.89
CA GLU A 12 22.65 4.58 -12.04
C GLU A 12 21.75 3.34 -11.91
N SER A 13 22.30 2.20 -11.49
CA SER A 13 21.52 0.97 -11.29
C SER A 13 20.43 1.14 -10.23
N ILE A 14 20.74 1.79 -9.11
CA ILE A 14 19.77 2.08 -8.04
C ILE A 14 18.68 3.04 -8.54
N ALA A 15 19.06 4.12 -9.23
CA ALA A 15 18.11 5.10 -9.76
C ALA A 15 17.16 4.47 -10.79
N ALA A 16 17.69 3.68 -11.72
CA ALA A 16 16.91 2.94 -12.72
C ALA A 16 15.96 1.92 -12.07
N ALA A 17 16.44 1.15 -11.08
CA ALA A 17 15.62 0.19 -10.36
C ALA A 17 14.46 0.85 -9.61
N LEU A 18 14.68 2.00 -8.97
CA LEU A 18 13.62 2.74 -8.26
C LEU A 18 12.54 3.27 -9.22
N GLN A 19 12.93 3.74 -10.38
CA GLN A 19 12.00 4.12 -11.44
C GLN A 19 11.20 2.89 -11.90
N TYR A 20 11.86 1.80 -12.24
CA TYR A 20 11.26 0.55 -12.69
C TYR A 20 10.19 0.04 -11.71
N ILE A 21 10.54 -0.13 -10.44
CA ILE A 21 9.59 -0.67 -9.43
C ILE A 21 8.44 0.28 -9.12
N SER A 22 8.54 1.55 -9.45
CA SER A 22 7.47 2.52 -9.21
C SER A 22 6.23 2.24 -10.08
N TYR A 23 6.41 1.65 -11.26
CA TYR A 23 5.35 1.40 -12.23
C TYR A 23 5.25 -0.05 -12.73
N TYR A 24 6.21 -0.93 -12.45
CA TYR A 24 6.10 -2.35 -12.74
C TYR A 24 5.95 -3.16 -11.45
N HIS A 25 4.88 -3.95 -11.36
CA HIS A 25 4.80 -5.02 -10.37
C HIS A 25 5.72 -6.19 -10.77
N PRO A 26 6.23 -6.97 -9.80
CA PRO A 26 6.82 -8.27 -10.09
C PRO A 26 5.85 -9.19 -10.83
N ALA A 27 6.34 -9.97 -11.80
CA ALA A 27 5.51 -10.82 -12.65
C ALA A 27 4.73 -11.89 -11.87
N ASP A 28 5.36 -12.48 -10.87
CA ASP A 28 4.75 -13.44 -9.95
C ASP A 28 3.60 -12.81 -9.16
N PHE A 29 3.74 -11.57 -8.72
CA PHE A 29 2.69 -10.83 -8.03
C PHE A 29 1.48 -10.58 -8.93
N ILE A 30 1.70 -10.18 -10.19
CA ILE A 30 0.62 -10.00 -11.18
C ILE A 30 -0.15 -11.30 -11.36
N SER A 31 0.55 -12.42 -11.52
CA SER A 31 -0.06 -13.74 -11.67
C SER A 31 -0.94 -14.14 -10.47
N HIS A 32 -0.43 -13.94 -9.25
CA HIS A 32 -1.19 -14.22 -8.03
C HIS A 32 -2.40 -13.30 -7.87
N LEU A 33 -2.26 -12.02 -8.19
CA LEU A 33 -3.36 -11.06 -8.16
C LEU A 33 -4.45 -11.38 -9.19
N ALA A 34 -4.05 -11.78 -10.40
CA ALA A 34 -4.97 -12.22 -11.46
C ALA A 34 -5.76 -13.46 -11.04
N SER A 35 -5.09 -14.47 -10.47
CA SER A 35 -5.75 -15.65 -9.94
C SER A 35 -6.72 -15.31 -8.81
N ALA A 36 -6.35 -14.38 -7.92
CA ALA A 36 -7.24 -13.90 -6.87
C ALA A 36 -8.50 -13.23 -7.46
N TYR A 37 -8.36 -12.41 -8.50
CA TYR A 37 -9.49 -11.78 -9.20
C TYR A 37 -10.45 -12.82 -9.81
N HIS A 38 -9.91 -13.82 -10.49
CA HIS A 38 -10.76 -14.86 -11.13
C HIS A 38 -11.54 -15.68 -10.10
N ARG A 39 -10.92 -15.97 -8.96
CA ARG A 39 -11.52 -16.75 -7.88
C ARG A 39 -12.51 -15.97 -7.03
N GLU A 40 -12.36 -14.66 -6.91
CA GLU A 40 -13.13 -13.82 -5.99
C GLU A 40 -14.64 -13.85 -6.30
N GLN A 41 -15.44 -14.03 -5.25
CA GLN A 41 -16.91 -14.08 -5.31
C GLN A 41 -17.58 -12.88 -4.66
N SER A 42 -16.84 -12.11 -3.84
CA SER A 42 -17.33 -10.85 -3.28
C SER A 42 -17.37 -9.77 -4.35
N PRO A 43 -18.53 -9.18 -4.67
CA PRO A 43 -18.60 -8.12 -5.67
C PRO A 43 -17.70 -6.93 -5.34
N ALA A 44 -17.64 -6.51 -4.08
CA ALA A 44 -16.81 -5.39 -3.65
C ALA A 44 -15.30 -5.72 -3.74
N ALA A 45 -14.89 -6.90 -3.28
CA ALA A 45 -13.50 -7.33 -3.37
C ALA A 45 -13.08 -7.55 -4.83
N LYS A 46 -13.95 -8.12 -5.66
CA LYS A 46 -13.67 -8.33 -7.08
C LYS A 46 -13.52 -7.02 -7.85
N ASP A 47 -14.36 -6.03 -7.55
CA ASP A 47 -14.23 -4.68 -8.13
C ASP A 47 -12.91 -4.02 -7.72
N ALA A 48 -12.52 -4.13 -6.44
CA ALA A 48 -11.24 -3.62 -5.96
C ALA A 48 -10.04 -4.28 -6.65
N LEU A 49 -10.07 -5.62 -6.81
CA LEU A 49 -9.03 -6.36 -7.54
C LEU A 49 -8.95 -5.94 -9.01
N ALA A 50 -10.09 -5.73 -9.66
CA ALA A 50 -10.14 -5.24 -11.04
C ALA A 50 -9.52 -3.84 -11.17
N GLN A 51 -9.81 -2.94 -10.24
CA GLN A 51 -9.19 -1.61 -10.21
C GLN A 51 -7.67 -1.70 -10.01
N ILE A 52 -7.18 -2.54 -9.11
CA ILE A 52 -5.74 -2.72 -8.86
C ILE A 52 -5.04 -3.30 -10.10
N LEU A 53 -5.58 -4.33 -10.74
CA LEU A 53 -5.01 -4.93 -11.95
C LEU A 53 -4.99 -3.95 -13.12
N THR A 54 -6.08 -3.21 -13.33
CA THR A 54 -6.18 -2.17 -14.36
C THR A 54 -5.17 -1.05 -14.09
N ASN A 55 -5.07 -0.58 -12.84
CA ASN A 55 -4.08 0.40 -12.44
C ASN A 55 -2.65 -0.08 -12.68
N SER A 56 -2.35 -1.34 -12.33
CA SER A 56 -1.04 -1.94 -12.55
C SER A 56 -0.65 -1.89 -14.04
N LYS A 57 -1.54 -2.31 -14.93
CA LYS A 57 -1.32 -2.26 -16.40
C LYS A 57 -1.19 -0.82 -16.90
N MET A 58 -2.03 0.08 -16.44
CA MET A 58 -1.96 1.51 -16.80
C MET A 58 -0.63 2.12 -16.36
N SER A 59 -0.15 1.80 -15.15
CA SER A 59 1.14 2.28 -14.64
C SER A 59 2.29 1.75 -15.47
N ALA A 60 2.27 0.48 -15.84
CA ALA A 60 3.27 -0.13 -16.71
C ALA A 60 3.32 0.52 -18.11
N ILE A 61 2.18 0.86 -18.70
CA ILE A 61 2.11 1.53 -20.01
C ILE A 61 2.50 3.01 -19.92
N GLY A 62 2.01 3.70 -18.88
CA GLY A 62 2.20 5.15 -18.73
C GLY A 62 3.48 5.54 -18.01
N HIS A 63 4.25 4.59 -17.49
CA HIS A 63 5.44 4.80 -16.64
C HIS A 63 5.17 5.82 -15.52
N ARG A 64 3.99 5.67 -14.85
CA ARG A 64 3.62 6.50 -13.71
C ARG A 64 3.42 5.64 -12.45
N PRO A 65 3.76 6.17 -11.26
CA PRO A 65 3.67 5.40 -10.02
C PRO A 65 2.30 4.74 -9.82
N MET A 66 2.31 3.45 -9.52
CA MET A 66 1.10 2.68 -9.23
C MET A 66 0.41 3.12 -7.93
N CYS A 67 1.16 3.76 -7.03
CA CYS A 67 0.68 4.28 -5.77
C CYS A 67 1.25 5.70 -5.55
N GLN A 68 0.47 6.60 -4.94
CA GLN A 68 0.92 7.93 -4.57
C GLN A 68 1.95 7.90 -3.44
N ASP A 69 1.90 6.87 -2.57
CA ASP A 69 2.95 6.59 -1.60
C ASP A 69 4.07 5.82 -2.30
N THR A 70 5.11 6.52 -2.72
CA THR A 70 6.25 5.93 -3.43
C THR A 70 7.25 5.27 -2.49
N GLY A 71 6.99 5.30 -1.19
CA GLY A 71 7.57 4.43 -0.18
C GLY A 71 8.86 4.92 0.47
N ILE A 72 9.31 4.13 1.45
CA ILE A 72 10.66 4.20 2.04
C ILE A 72 11.53 3.20 1.27
N VAL A 73 12.67 3.66 0.77
CA VAL A 73 13.62 2.79 0.06
C VAL A 73 14.34 1.89 1.06
N ASN A 74 14.28 0.59 0.80
CA ASN A 74 15.07 -0.42 1.51
C ASN A 74 16.00 -1.09 0.51
N VAL A 75 17.26 -1.25 0.88
CA VAL A 75 18.27 -1.89 0.02
C VAL A 75 18.95 -3.00 0.82
N PHE A 76 18.89 -4.22 0.28
CA PHE A 76 19.57 -5.37 0.83
C PHE A 76 20.73 -5.73 -0.08
N LEU A 77 21.94 -5.75 0.48
CA LEU A 77 23.17 -6.00 -0.25
C LEU A 77 23.85 -7.26 0.28
N LYS A 78 24.21 -8.16 -0.63
CA LYS A 78 25.20 -9.21 -0.39
C LYS A 78 26.44 -8.87 -1.20
N VAL A 79 27.46 -8.36 -0.51
CA VAL A 79 28.70 -7.86 -1.11
C VAL A 79 29.74 -8.96 -1.07
N GLY A 80 30.22 -9.39 -2.24
CA GLY A 80 31.30 -10.35 -2.39
C GLY A 80 32.61 -9.81 -1.84
N MET A 81 33.35 -10.61 -1.06
CA MET A 81 34.61 -10.19 -0.43
C MET A 81 35.76 -9.98 -1.42
N ASP A 82 35.63 -10.45 -2.67
CA ASP A 82 36.62 -10.28 -3.74
C ASP A 82 36.29 -9.06 -4.66
N ILE A 83 35.47 -8.13 -4.18
CA ILE A 83 35.12 -6.89 -4.86
C ILE A 83 36.09 -5.77 -4.47
N LYS A 84 36.36 -4.89 -5.44
CA LYS A 84 36.99 -3.60 -5.23
C LYS A 84 36.07 -2.49 -5.70
N PHE A 85 35.82 -1.52 -4.85
CA PHE A 85 35.09 -0.29 -5.20
C PHE A 85 36.04 0.73 -5.83
N ASP A 86 35.62 1.33 -6.94
CA ASP A 86 36.43 2.27 -7.73
C ASP A 86 35.75 3.64 -7.79
N ASN A 87 36.56 4.66 -7.53
CA ASN A 87 36.15 6.07 -7.56
C ASN A 87 34.99 6.46 -6.63
N PHE A 88 34.79 5.70 -5.54
CA PHE A 88 33.83 6.06 -4.51
C PHE A 88 34.34 7.29 -3.74
N LYS A 89 33.61 8.41 -3.85
CA LYS A 89 33.93 9.68 -3.17
C LYS A 89 33.53 9.68 -1.72
N GLY A 90 32.53 8.88 -1.38
CA GLY A 90 32.01 8.64 -0.04
C GLY A 90 31.97 7.15 0.27
N GLY A 91 31.10 6.74 1.18
CA GLY A 91 30.85 5.34 1.48
C GLY A 91 29.90 4.69 0.47
N LEU A 92 29.71 3.37 0.60
CA LEU A 92 28.75 2.61 -0.17
C LEU A 92 27.32 3.16 -0.01
N GLU A 93 26.96 3.57 1.21
CA GLU A 93 25.67 4.16 1.52
C GLU A 93 25.46 5.51 0.82
N ASP A 94 26.53 6.33 0.69
CA ASP A 94 26.43 7.62 0.00
C ASP A 94 26.10 7.45 -1.48
N ALA A 95 26.72 6.47 -2.15
CA ALA A 95 26.43 6.14 -3.54
C ALA A 95 24.99 5.65 -3.71
N ILE A 96 24.51 4.78 -2.81
CA ILE A 96 23.11 4.31 -2.83
C ILE A 96 22.14 5.48 -2.64
N ASN A 97 22.41 6.36 -1.67
CA ASN A 97 21.58 7.53 -1.41
C ASN A 97 21.57 8.52 -2.58
N GLU A 98 22.69 8.66 -3.31
CA GLU A 98 22.71 9.43 -4.56
C GLU A 98 21.83 8.79 -5.63
N GLY A 99 21.83 7.47 -5.74
CA GLY A 99 20.90 6.72 -6.62
C GLY A 99 19.44 6.97 -6.23
N VAL A 100 19.12 7.02 -4.94
CA VAL A 100 17.79 7.37 -4.45
C VAL A 100 17.41 8.79 -4.86
N ARG A 101 18.27 9.78 -4.64
CA ARG A 101 18.02 11.18 -5.05
C ARG A 101 17.75 11.30 -6.54
N ARG A 102 18.56 10.67 -7.38
CA ARG A 102 18.38 10.70 -8.84
C ARG A 102 17.10 9.99 -9.26
N GLY A 103 16.80 8.84 -8.66
CA GLY A 103 15.59 8.07 -8.96
C GLY A 103 14.32 8.83 -8.58
N TYR A 104 14.28 9.51 -7.43
CA TYR A 104 13.10 10.25 -6.98
C TYR A 104 12.92 11.60 -7.69
N ASN A 105 14.01 12.24 -8.13
CA ASN A 105 13.99 13.54 -8.80
C ASN A 105 14.11 13.44 -10.34
N TYR A 106 13.88 12.25 -10.90
CA TYR A 106 13.91 12.06 -12.35
C TYR A 106 12.80 12.89 -13.03
N SER A 107 13.17 13.81 -13.89
CA SER A 107 12.29 14.86 -14.43
C SER A 107 11.06 14.33 -15.16
N ASP A 108 11.20 13.20 -15.86
CA ASP A 108 10.11 12.64 -16.68
C ASP A 108 9.12 11.81 -15.85
N ASN A 109 9.51 11.43 -14.64
CA ASN A 109 8.66 10.72 -13.69
C ASN A 109 9.13 10.99 -12.26
N MET A 110 8.91 12.20 -11.75
CA MET A 110 9.21 12.53 -10.36
C MET A 110 8.38 11.67 -9.42
N LEU A 111 9.06 11.06 -8.44
CA LEU A 111 8.42 10.30 -7.37
C LEU A 111 8.21 11.22 -6.16
N ARG A 112 7.20 10.88 -5.34
CA ARG A 112 6.87 11.68 -4.16
C ARG A 112 7.82 11.38 -3.01
N ALA A 113 8.71 12.30 -2.65
CA ALA A 113 9.53 12.19 -1.45
C ALA A 113 8.66 12.21 -0.19
N SER A 114 8.86 11.24 0.69
CA SER A 114 8.07 11.04 1.91
C SER A 114 8.93 10.92 3.17
N ILE A 115 10.25 10.89 3.03
CA ILE A 115 11.17 10.82 4.16
C ILE A 115 11.22 12.16 4.86
N VAL A 116 11.15 12.12 6.18
CA VAL A 116 11.33 13.30 7.04
C VAL A 116 12.60 13.16 7.85
N SER A 117 13.42 14.19 7.84
CA SER A 117 14.51 14.34 8.78
C SER A 117 13.95 14.64 10.17
N ASP A 118 14.72 14.37 11.20
CA ASP A 118 14.33 14.65 12.58
C ASP A 118 12.91 14.13 12.90
N PRO A 119 12.72 12.78 12.99
CA PRO A 119 11.40 12.16 13.02
C PRO A 119 10.60 12.48 14.28
N GLU A 120 11.23 12.90 15.37
CA GLU A 120 10.57 13.24 16.63
C GLU A 120 10.11 14.70 16.68
N PHE A 121 10.90 15.65 16.18
CA PHE A 121 10.65 17.07 16.39
C PHE A 121 10.17 17.81 15.14
N ALA A 122 11.08 18.27 14.29
CA ALA A 122 10.76 19.14 13.16
C ALA A 122 10.07 18.42 11.99
N ARG A 123 10.31 17.13 11.81
CA ARG A 123 9.74 16.27 10.75
C ARG A 123 9.77 16.90 9.35
N LYS A 124 10.88 17.53 9.01
CA LYS A 124 11.05 18.21 7.74
C LYS A 124 11.29 17.21 6.60
N ASN A 125 10.51 17.29 5.52
CA ASN A 125 10.69 16.46 4.34
C ASN A 125 12.07 16.68 3.70
N THR A 126 12.76 15.60 3.34
CA THR A 126 14.10 15.64 2.73
C THR A 126 14.08 16.09 1.28
N GLN A 127 12.94 16.07 0.62
CA GLN A 127 12.67 16.47 -0.78
C GLN A 127 13.24 15.51 -1.83
N ASP A 128 14.09 14.57 -1.45
CA ASP A 128 14.76 13.62 -2.35
C ASP A 128 14.58 12.15 -1.94
N ASN A 129 13.79 11.92 -0.90
CA ASN A 129 13.50 10.61 -0.31
C ASN A 129 14.72 9.84 0.24
N SER A 130 15.87 10.50 0.40
CA SER A 130 17.02 9.93 1.13
C SER A 130 16.95 10.26 2.63
N PRO A 131 17.62 9.48 3.51
CA PRO A 131 18.40 8.28 3.18
C PRO A 131 17.51 7.05 2.99
N ALA A 132 18.04 6.05 2.27
CA ALA A 132 17.51 4.70 2.25
C ALA A 132 17.82 3.96 3.56
N VAL A 133 17.07 2.91 3.85
CA VAL A 133 17.40 1.94 4.91
C VAL A 133 18.19 0.80 4.26
N ILE A 134 19.47 0.67 4.62
CA ILE A 134 20.43 -0.19 3.94
C ILE A 134 20.91 -1.30 4.89
N PHE A 135 20.85 -2.54 4.39
CA PHE A 135 21.37 -3.72 5.09
C PHE A 135 22.44 -4.37 4.24
N THR A 136 23.64 -4.52 4.79
CA THR A 136 24.80 -5.08 4.09
C THR A 136 25.27 -6.37 4.76
N GLN A 137 25.46 -7.41 3.95
CA GLN A 137 26.06 -8.67 4.35
C GLN A 137 27.29 -8.94 3.47
N LEU A 138 28.43 -9.27 4.07
CA LEU A 138 29.59 -9.77 3.34
C LEU A 138 29.44 -11.27 3.07
N VAL A 139 29.70 -11.66 1.85
CA VAL A 139 29.59 -13.06 1.38
C VAL A 139 30.83 -13.45 0.56
N PRO A 140 31.18 -14.73 0.45
CA PRO A 140 32.19 -15.15 -0.49
C PRO A 140 31.80 -14.80 -1.93
N GLY A 141 32.78 -14.46 -2.77
CA GLY A 141 32.58 -14.21 -4.19
C GLY A 141 32.92 -12.79 -4.63
N ASN A 142 32.64 -12.51 -5.90
CA ASN A 142 33.10 -11.33 -6.61
C ASN A 142 31.96 -10.55 -7.28
N LYS A 143 30.74 -10.62 -6.74
CA LYS A 143 29.55 -9.91 -7.23
C LYS A 143 28.84 -9.21 -6.08
N ILE A 144 28.04 -8.22 -6.40
CA ILE A 144 27.07 -7.64 -5.45
C ILE A 144 25.68 -8.10 -5.89
N ASP A 145 25.02 -8.78 -4.98
CA ASP A 145 23.61 -9.13 -5.09
C ASP A 145 22.79 -8.02 -4.40
N ILE A 146 21.89 -7.39 -5.13
CA ILE A 146 21.17 -6.19 -4.69
C ILE A 146 19.67 -6.44 -4.81
N THR A 147 18.95 -6.24 -3.71
CA THR A 147 17.50 -6.11 -3.72
C THR A 147 17.11 -4.71 -3.32
N VAL A 148 16.36 -4.02 -4.17
CA VAL A 148 15.82 -2.69 -3.92
C VAL A 148 14.31 -2.79 -3.74
N ALA A 149 13.79 -2.20 -2.69
CA ALA A 149 12.36 -2.16 -2.42
C ALA A 149 11.92 -0.75 -2.02
N ALA A 150 10.67 -0.41 -2.37
CA ALA A 150 10.01 0.82 -1.92
C ALA A 150 8.78 0.45 -1.10
N LYS A 151 8.91 0.51 0.23
CA LYS A 151 7.88 0.07 1.19
C LYS A 151 6.96 1.22 1.57
N GLY A 152 5.69 1.12 1.24
CA GLY A 152 4.69 2.14 1.58
C GLY A 152 4.43 2.25 3.10
N GLY A 153 4.23 3.47 3.59
CA GLY A 153 3.99 3.75 5.01
C GLY A 153 2.73 3.08 5.55
N GLY A 154 1.69 2.89 4.72
CA GLY A 154 0.46 2.22 5.15
C GLY A 154 0.69 0.79 5.61
N SER A 155 1.48 0.02 4.89
CA SER A 155 1.84 -1.35 5.27
C SER A 155 2.99 -1.40 6.28
N GLU A 156 3.96 -0.51 6.20
CA GLU A 156 5.06 -0.42 7.17
C GLU A 156 4.53 -0.20 8.60
N ASN A 157 3.56 0.68 8.76
CA ASN A 157 2.95 1.00 10.05
C ASN A 157 2.15 -0.16 10.68
N LYS A 158 1.96 -1.26 9.96
CA LYS A 158 1.27 -2.46 10.46
C LYS A 158 2.24 -3.57 10.89
N SER A 159 3.54 -3.30 10.87
CA SER A 159 4.57 -4.22 11.38
C SER A 159 4.35 -4.55 12.86
N LYS A 160 4.56 -5.80 13.23
CA LYS A 160 4.38 -6.33 14.59
C LYS A 160 5.57 -7.18 14.99
N LEU A 161 5.94 -7.07 16.25
CA LEU A 161 6.94 -7.91 16.91
C LEU A 161 6.37 -8.40 18.24
N VAL A 162 6.65 -9.64 18.56
CA VAL A 162 6.31 -10.25 19.86
C VAL A 162 7.46 -11.16 20.32
N MET A 163 7.64 -11.26 21.63
CA MET A 163 8.46 -12.28 22.25
C MET A 163 7.53 -13.38 22.78
N LEU A 164 7.34 -14.43 22.00
CA LEU A 164 6.54 -15.60 22.41
C LEU A 164 7.30 -16.47 23.39
N ASN A 165 6.59 -17.21 24.24
CA ASN A 165 7.21 -18.33 24.94
C ASN A 165 7.54 -19.45 23.95
N PRO A 166 8.57 -20.28 24.22
CA PRO A 166 8.95 -21.38 23.34
C PRO A 166 7.80 -22.33 22.96
N SER A 167 6.82 -22.53 23.85
CA SER A 167 5.64 -23.38 23.65
C SER A 167 4.49 -22.71 22.88
N ASP A 168 4.49 -21.38 22.75
CA ASP A 168 3.38 -20.66 22.11
C ASP A 168 3.32 -20.92 20.59
N SER A 169 2.12 -20.93 20.03
CA SER A 169 1.90 -21.13 18.60
C SER A 169 2.11 -19.82 17.81
N VAL A 170 2.99 -19.87 16.83
CA VAL A 170 3.16 -18.76 15.85
C VAL A 170 1.91 -18.56 15.01
N VAL A 171 1.26 -19.66 14.59
CA VAL A 171 0.02 -19.61 13.80
C VAL A 171 -1.07 -18.87 14.57
N ASP A 172 -1.28 -19.23 15.85
CA ASP A 172 -2.31 -18.58 16.67
C ASP A 172 -2.02 -17.09 16.89
N TRP A 173 -0.76 -16.73 17.08
CA TRP A 173 -0.38 -15.34 17.19
C TRP A 173 -0.69 -14.56 15.91
N VAL A 174 -0.35 -15.10 14.74
CA VAL A 174 -0.65 -14.48 13.44
C VAL A 174 -2.16 -14.28 13.28
N LEU A 175 -2.97 -15.30 13.56
CA LEU A 175 -4.42 -15.24 13.42
C LEU A 175 -5.08 -14.23 14.36
N LYS A 176 -4.53 -14.04 15.55
CA LYS A 176 -4.98 -12.99 16.49
C LYS A 176 -4.54 -11.59 16.04
N THR A 177 -3.38 -11.48 15.40
CA THR A 177 -2.76 -10.21 15.06
C THR A 177 -3.29 -9.62 13.75
N VAL A 178 -3.50 -10.43 12.71
CA VAL A 178 -3.94 -9.97 11.39
C VAL A 178 -5.22 -9.12 11.46
N PRO A 179 -6.29 -9.49 12.16
CA PRO A 179 -7.48 -8.65 12.27
C PRO A 179 -7.19 -7.27 12.88
N THR A 180 -6.22 -7.17 13.80
CA THR A 180 -5.85 -5.90 14.47
C THR A 180 -5.12 -4.93 13.55
N MET A 181 -4.61 -5.40 12.41
CA MET A 181 -3.94 -4.53 11.44
C MET A 181 -4.95 -3.70 10.64
N GLY A 182 -6.23 -4.08 10.62
CA GLY A 182 -7.25 -3.46 9.77
C GLY A 182 -6.93 -3.60 8.28
N ALA A 183 -7.44 -2.70 7.47
CA ALA A 183 -7.25 -2.67 6.01
C ALA A 183 -6.23 -1.62 5.54
N GLY A 184 -5.59 -0.90 6.46
CA GLY A 184 -4.66 0.20 6.14
C GLY A 184 -3.43 -0.22 5.35
N TRP A 185 -3.08 -1.51 5.34
CA TRP A 185 -2.01 -2.07 4.52
C TRP A 185 -2.45 -2.44 3.09
N CYS A 186 -3.70 -2.14 2.71
CA CYS A 186 -4.29 -2.37 1.37
C CYS A 186 -4.21 -3.84 0.91
N PRO A 187 -4.88 -4.80 1.58
CA PRO A 187 -4.98 -6.16 1.08
C PRO A 187 -5.69 -6.21 -0.30
N PRO A 188 -5.42 -7.25 -1.12
CA PRO A 188 -4.58 -8.39 -0.83
C PRO A 188 -3.09 -8.09 -1.03
N GLY A 189 -2.28 -8.71 -0.21
CA GLY A 189 -0.83 -8.57 -0.29
C GLY A 189 -0.14 -9.80 0.28
N MET A 190 1.01 -9.61 0.90
CA MET A 190 1.81 -10.69 1.47
C MET A 190 2.00 -10.50 2.97
N LEU A 191 2.25 -11.59 3.68
CA LEU A 191 2.78 -11.57 5.03
C LEU A 191 4.22 -12.10 5.02
N GLY A 192 5.17 -11.28 5.46
CA GLY A 192 6.52 -11.70 5.77
C GLY A 192 6.66 -11.98 7.27
N ILE A 193 7.13 -13.16 7.62
CA ILE A 193 7.29 -13.60 9.01
C ILE A 193 8.73 -13.99 9.26
N GLY A 194 9.32 -13.42 10.31
CA GLY A 194 10.64 -13.79 10.80
C GLY A 194 10.52 -14.46 12.17
N ILE A 195 11.16 -15.61 12.35
CA ILE A 195 11.10 -16.41 13.58
C ILE A 195 12.51 -16.70 14.07
N GLY A 196 12.80 -16.36 15.30
CA GLY A 196 14.08 -16.67 15.92
C GLY A 196 15.13 -15.56 15.80
N GLY A 197 16.38 -15.88 16.10
CA GLY A 197 17.45 -14.90 16.28
C GLY A 197 17.23 -14.07 17.54
N THR A 198 17.40 -12.76 17.36
CA THR A 198 17.05 -11.71 18.31
C THR A 198 15.84 -10.92 17.80
N ALA A 199 15.31 -9.99 18.57
CA ALA A 199 14.14 -9.20 18.20
C ALA A 199 14.35 -8.49 16.85
N GLU A 200 15.47 -7.77 16.69
CA GLU A 200 15.83 -7.08 15.46
C GLU A 200 16.08 -8.04 14.29
N LYS A 201 16.66 -9.22 14.54
CA LYS A 201 16.87 -10.23 13.49
C LYS A 201 15.54 -10.79 12.97
N ALA A 202 14.58 -11.03 13.85
CA ALA A 202 13.22 -11.47 13.46
C ALA A 202 12.54 -10.42 12.57
N VAL A 203 12.62 -9.13 12.94
CA VAL A 203 12.05 -8.02 12.14
C VAL A 203 12.75 -7.91 10.78
N LEU A 204 14.07 -8.01 10.74
CA LEU A 204 14.83 -7.97 9.49
C LEU A 204 14.43 -9.13 8.55
N MET A 205 14.37 -10.36 9.08
CA MET A 205 13.95 -11.53 8.30
C MET A 205 12.52 -11.42 7.78
N ALA A 206 11.59 -10.88 8.58
CA ALA A 206 10.24 -10.61 8.13
C ALA A 206 10.21 -9.63 6.96
N LYS A 207 11.02 -8.57 6.99
CA LYS A 207 11.15 -7.62 5.89
C LYS A 207 11.77 -8.25 4.65
N GLU A 208 12.89 -8.93 4.79
CA GLU A 208 13.57 -9.60 3.68
C GLU A 208 12.68 -10.65 2.99
N SER A 209 11.88 -11.39 3.77
CA SER A 209 11.01 -12.42 3.22
C SER A 209 9.93 -11.89 2.27
N LEU A 210 9.57 -10.61 2.39
CA LEU A 210 8.64 -9.96 1.46
C LEU A 210 9.21 -9.74 0.06
N MET A 211 10.53 -9.87 -0.10
CA MET A 211 11.24 -9.71 -1.37
C MET A 211 11.47 -11.04 -2.09
N ASP A 212 11.11 -12.16 -1.47
CA ASP A 212 11.16 -13.47 -2.10
C ASP A 212 9.99 -13.63 -3.08
N ASP A 213 10.21 -14.36 -4.17
CA ASP A 213 9.18 -14.62 -5.20
C ASP A 213 7.95 -15.30 -4.59
N LEU A 214 6.76 -14.93 -5.08
CA LEU A 214 5.52 -15.60 -4.68
C LEU A 214 5.47 -17.01 -5.27
N ASP A 215 5.27 -18.00 -4.41
CA ASP A 215 5.22 -19.42 -4.79
C ASP A 215 4.08 -20.20 -4.14
N MET A 216 3.12 -19.50 -3.53
CA MET A 216 2.01 -20.14 -2.81
C MET A 216 1.22 -21.11 -3.70
N TYR A 217 1.01 -20.80 -4.98
CA TYR A 217 0.28 -21.68 -5.88
C TYR A 217 1.07 -22.95 -6.22
N GLN A 218 2.40 -22.86 -6.31
CA GLN A 218 3.27 -24.02 -6.45
C GLN A 218 3.18 -24.89 -5.19
N LEU A 219 3.18 -24.28 -4.02
CA LEU A 219 3.08 -24.96 -2.74
C LEU A 219 1.72 -25.67 -2.58
N LEU A 220 0.62 -25.01 -2.94
CA LEU A 220 -0.71 -25.62 -3.00
C LEU A 220 -0.77 -26.77 -4.01
N GLY A 221 -0.09 -26.64 -5.15
CA GLY A 221 0.05 -27.70 -6.15
C GLY A 221 0.77 -28.92 -5.61
N LYS A 222 1.87 -28.75 -4.89
CA LYS A 222 2.59 -29.85 -4.20
C LYS A 222 1.66 -30.55 -3.20
N SER A 223 1.00 -29.77 -2.35
CA SER A 223 0.07 -30.30 -1.35
C SER A 223 -1.05 -31.12 -1.98
N SER A 224 -1.67 -30.62 -3.05
CA SER A 224 -2.77 -31.32 -3.74
C SER A 224 -2.37 -32.63 -4.40
N LYS A 225 -1.09 -32.77 -4.77
CA LYS A 225 -0.52 -34.01 -5.32
C LYS A 225 -0.06 -35.00 -4.23
N GLY A 226 -0.17 -34.62 -2.96
CA GLY A 226 0.30 -35.43 -1.83
C GLY A 226 1.82 -35.47 -1.70
N GLU A 227 2.54 -34.50 -2.27
CA GLU A 227 3.98 -34.38 -2.13
C GLU A 227 4.35 -34.05 -0.67
N LYS A 228 5.48 -34.58 -0.21
CA LYS A 228 5.95 -34.31 1.16
C LYS A 228 6.39 -32.86 1.30
N LEU A 229 5.74 -32.13 2.18
CA LEU A 229 6.08 -30.75 2.53
C LEU A 229 7.02 -30.69 3.73
N THR A 230 7.87 -29.68 3.78
CA THR A 230 8.66 -29.34 4.97
C THR A 230 7.75 -28.78 6.07
N GLN A 231 8.25 -28.71 7.30
CA GLN A 231 7.51 -28.10 8.41
C GLN A 231 7.19 -26.62 8.16
N VAL A 232 8.11 -25.87 7.53
CA VAL A 232 7.91 -24.44 7.16
C VAL A 232 6.86 -24.31 6.06
N GLU A 233 6.89 -25.15 5.03
CA GLU A 233 5.88 -25.17 3.97
C GLU A 233 4.47 -25.49 4.53
N ASN A 234 4.35 -26.46 5.43
CA ASN A 234 3.08 -26.76 6.10
C ASN A 234 2.58 -25.56 6.92
N MET A 235 3.46 -24.88 7.68
CA MET A 235 3.08 -23.71 8.47
C MET A 235 2.66 -22.55 7.56
N ARG A 236 3.33 -22.33 6.43
CA ARG A 236 2.94 -21.31 5.43
C ARG A 236 1.54 -21.59 4.88
N LEU A 237 1.24 -22.83 4.50
CA LEU A 237 -0.08 -23.23 4.01
C LEU A 237 -1.17 -23.03 5.08
N GLU A 238 -0.90 -23.47 6.29
CA GLU A 238 -1.85 -23.32 7.41
C GLU A 238 -2.19 -21.85 7.67
N ILE A 239 -1.18 -20.98 7.72
CA ILE A 239 -1.39 -19.54 7.91
C ILE A 239 -2.15 -18.96 6.73
N TYR A 240 -1.75 -19.29 5.48
CA TYR A 240 -2.41 -18.83 4.27
C TYR A 240 -3.91 -19.15 4.25
N GLU A 241 -4.25 -20.40 4.51
CA GLU A 241 -5.65 -20.88 4.52
C GLU A 241 -6.45 -20.21 5.63
N LYS A 242 -5.91 -20.19 6.85
CA LYS A 242 -6.61 -19.64 8.02
C LYS A 242 -6.76 -18.11 7.96
N VAL A 243 -5.75 -17.37 7.45
CA VAL A 243 -5.85 -15.92 7.27
C VAL A 243 -6.88 -15.57 6.20
N ASN A 244 -6.91 -16.28 5.07
CA ASN A 244 -7.94 -16.08 4.06
C ASN A 244 -9.34 -16.47 4.58
N ALA A 245 -9.44 -17.46 5.45
CA ALA A 245 -10.70 -17.86 6.11
C ALA A 245 -11.25 -16.80 7.09
N LEU A 246 -10.45 -15.80 7.49
CA LEU A 246 -10.95 -14.65 8.25
C LEU A 246 -11.93 -13.78 7.44
N GLY A 247 -11.99 -13.96 6.11
CA GLY A 247 -12.95 -13.28 5.27
C GLY A 247 -12.72 -11.77 5.09
N ILE A 248 -11.54 -11.25 5.47
CA ILE A 248 -11.22 -9.82 5.40
C ILE A 248 -11.31 -9.32 3.95
N GLY A 249 -10.72 -10.05 3.02
CA GLY A 249 -10.80 -9.77 1.58
C GLY A 249 -10.05 -8.53 1.11
N ALA A 250 -10.11 -8.28 -0.19
CA ALA A 250 -9.49 -7.11 -0.79
C ALA A 250 -10.02 -5.80 -0.16
N GLN A 251 -9.12 -4.91 0.22
CA GLN A 251 -9.40 -3.62 0.86
C GLN A 251 -10.19 -3.71 2.19
N GLY A 252 -10.33 -4.91 2.76
CA GLY A 252 -11.07 -5.12 4.00
C GLY A 252 -12.60 -5.08 3.85
N LEU A 253 -13.11 -5.26 2.64
CA LEU A 253 -14.55 -5.19 2.34
C LEU A 253 -15.27 -6.54 2.44
N GLY A 254 -14.57 -7.58 2.85
CA GLY A 254 -15.08 -8.95 2.84
C GLY A 254 -14.83 -9.67 1.52
N GLY A 255 -14.31 -10.89 1.56
CA GLY A 255 -14.00 -11.68 0.38
C GLY A 255 -13.11 -12.88 0.66
N LEU A 256 -12.72 -13.57 -0.40
CA LEU A 256 -11.98 -14.82 -0.34
C LEU A 256 -10.47 -14.65 -0.20
N THR A 257 -9.93 -13.49 -0.61
CA THR A 257 -8.48 -13.29 -0.67
C THR A 257 -8.05 -12.07 0.14
N THR A 258 -7.43 -12.33 1.28
CA THR A 258 -6.78 -11.34 2.15
C THR A 258 -5.28 -11.31 1.88
N VAL A 259 -4.65 -12.48 1.73
CA VAL A 259 -3.23 -12.64 1.43
C VAL A 259 -3.03 -13.48 0.17
N LEU A 260 -2.04 -13.10 -0.63
CA LEU A 260 -1.62 -13.81 -1.83
C LEU A 260 -0.55 -14.85 -1.53
N ASP A 261 0.30 -14.57 -0.54
CA ASP A 261 1.34 -15.48 -0.07
C ASP A 261 1.71 -15.20 1.39
N VAL A 262 2.33 -16.17 2.03
CA VAL A 262 2.93 -16.08 3.36
C VAL A 262 4.37 -16.59 3.27
N LYS A 263 5.33 -15.72 3.58
CA LYS A 263 6.76 -16.06 3.58
C LYS A 263 7.28 -16.17 5.00
N ILE A 264 8.11 -17.16 5.27
CA ILE A 264 8.67 -17.41 6.59
C ILE A 264 10.17 -17.61 6.48
N LYS A 265 10.95 -16.81 7.21
CA LYS A 265 12.40 -17.02 7.43
C LYS A 265 12.64 -17.34 8.90
N MET A 266 13.54 -18.28 9.15
CA MET A 266 13.87 -18.73 10.50
C MET A 266 15.39 -18.62 10.77
N TYR A 267 15.73 -18.37 12.01
CA TYR A 267 17.12 -18.32 12.46
C TYR A 267 17.26 -18.94 13.86
N PRO A 268 18.37 -19.64 14.18
CA PRO A 268 18.62 -20.17 15.51
C PRO A 268 18.46 -19.09 16.58
N THR A 269 17.86 -19.45 17.71
CA THR A 269 17.56 -18.52 18.81
C THR A 269 17.96 -19.09 20.15
N HIS A 270 17.98 -18.24 21.18
CA HIS A 270 18.22 -18.68 22.55
C HIS A 270 17.08 -19.59 23.01
N ALA A 271 17.41 -20.67 23.75
CA ALA A 271 16.42 -21.69 24.16
C ALA A 271 15.23 -21.13 24.96
N ALA A 272 15.41 -20.02 25.67
CA ALA A 272 14.35 -19.36 26.43
C ALA A 272 13.59 -18.29 25.63
N SER A 273 13.90 -18.10 24.32
CA SER A 273 13.36 -17.02 23.52
C SER A 273 12.69 -17.54 22.25
N LYS A 274 11.61 -16.87 21.82
CA LYS A 274 10.99 -17.06 20.50
C LYS A 274 10.51 -15.71 19.97
N PRO A 275 11.44 -14.85 19.50
CA PRO A 275 11.02 -13.62 18.82
C PRO A 275 10.32 -13.96 17.51
N VAL A 276 9.18 -13.32 17.27
CA VAL A 276 8.40 -13.46 16.04
C VAL A 276 8.00 -12.09 15.56
N ALA A 277 8.35 -11.78 14.32
CA ALA A 277 7.93 -10.56 13.66
C ALA A 277 7.06 -10.87 12.45
N MET A 278 6.10 -9.99 12.18
CA MET A 278 5.25 -10.06 11.00
C MET A 278 5.15 -8.67 10.37
N ILE A 279 5.44 -8.59 9.08
CA ILE A 279 5.35 -7.37 8.29
C ILE A 279 4.47 -7.66 7.08
N PRO A 280 3.33 -6.95 6.92
CA PRO A 280 2.53 -7.07 5.71
C PRO A 280 3.15 -6.28 4.55
N ASN A 281 2.93 -6.72 3.31
CA ASN A 281 3.14 -5.93 2.11
C ASN A 281 1.80 -5.70 1.40
N CYS A 282 1.65 -4.56 0.72
CA CYS A 282 0.37 -4.14 0.15
C CYS A 282 0.18 -4.60 -1.30
N ALA A 283 -1.02 -4.35 -1.84
CA ALA A 283 -1.33 -4.60 -3.25
C ALA A 283 -0.47 -3.79 -4.24
N ALA A 284 0.24 -2.74 -3.79
CA ALA A 284 1.24 -2.00 -4.57
C ALA A 284 2.66 -2.41 -4.16
N THR A 285 2.95 -3.71 -4.21
CA THR A 285 4.29 -4.24 -3.91
C THR A 285 5.31 -3.78 -4.94
N ARG A 286 6.49 -3.36 -4.47
CA ARG A 286 7.52 -2.72 -5.31
C ARG A 286 8.89 -3.15 -4.86
N HIS A 287 9.46 -4.10 -5.56
CA HIS A 287 10.84 -4.53 -5.36
C HIS A 287 11.41 -5.11 -6.64
N ALA A 288 12.72 -5.11 -6.74
CA ALA A 288 13.47 -5.75 -7.80
C ALA A 288 14.78 -6.29 -7.26
N HIS A 289 15.27 -7.32 -7.90
CA HIS A 289 16.53 -7.97 -7.63
C HIS A 289 17.42 -7.93 -8.86
N PHE A 290 18.70 -7.60 -8.67
CA PHE A 290 19.71 -7.64 -9.72
C PHE A 290 21.11 -7.87 -9.15
N VAL A 291 22.04 -8.25 -10.02
CA VAL A 291 23.42 -8.56 -9.65
C VAL A 291 24.37 -7.65 -10.44
N MET A 292 25.31 -7.03 -9.74
CA MET A 292 26.41 -6.28 -10.34
C MET A 292 27.68 -7.12 -10.34
N ASP A 293 28.29 -7.25 -11.51
CA ASP A 293 29.50 -8.05 -11.73
C ASP A 293 30.66 -7.25 -12.35
N GLY A 294 30.53 -5.92 -12.35
CA GLY A 294 31.52 -5.00 -12.90
C GLY A 294 31.42 -4.73 -14.38
N SER A 295 30.40 -5.28 -15.07
CA SER A 295 30.19 -5.05 -16.51
C SER A 295 29.58 -3.70 -16.86
N GLY A 296 29.16 -2.92 -15.86
CA GLY A 296 28.51 -1.61 -16.02
C GLY A 296 27.24 -1.48 -15.19
N PRO A 297 26.44 -0.44 -15.43
CA PRO A 297 25.15 -0.28 -14.78
C PRO A 297 24.18 -1.37 -15.23
N VAL A 298 23.27 -1.75 -14.31
CA VAL A 298 22.26 -2.78 -14.55
C VAL A 298 20.91 -2.14 -14.79
N TYR A 299 20.28 -2.52 -15.90
CA TYR A 299 18.89 -2.16 -16.22
C TYR A 299 18.03 -3.42 -16.23
N LEU A 300 16.87 -3.33 -15.63
CA LEU A 300 15.93 -4.44 -15.54
C LEU A 300 15.15 -4.60 -16.86
N ASP A 301 14.88 -5.84 -17.23
CA ASP A 301 14.12 -6.15 -18.43
C ASP A 301 12.67 -5.66 -18.31
N VAL A 302 12.18 -4.99 -19.37
CA VAL A 302 10.79 -4.53 -19.43
C VAL A 302 9.86 -5.73 -19.53
N PRO A 303 8.88 -5.88 -18.61
CA PRO A 303 7.97 -7.01 -18.66
C PRO A 303 7.04 -6.94 -19.88
N SER A 304 6.70 -8.09 -20.46
CA SER A 304 5.67 -8.15 -21.50
C SER A 304 4.31 -7.73 -20.95
N LEU A 305 3.57 -6.91 -21.70
CA LEU A 305 2.21 -6.52 -21.34
C LEU A 305 1.21 -7.70 -21.35
N ASP A 306 1.58 -8.84 -21.91
CA ASP A 306 0.76 -10.07 -21.89
C ASP A 306 0.72 -10.73 -20.50
N LEU A 307 1.59 -10.31 -19.57
CA LEU A 307 1.52 -10.76 -18.17
C LEU A 307 0.23 -10.31 -17.46
N TRP A 308 -0.37 -9.19 -17.89
CA TRP A 308 -1.61 -8.73 -17.29
C TRP A 308 -2.81 -9.45 -17.92
N PRO A 309 -3.74 -9.97 -17.10
CA PRO A 309 -4.96 -10.58 -17.62
C PRO A 309 -5.78 -9.54 -18.38
N TYR A 310 -6.70 -10.03 -19.23
CA TYR A 310 -7.67 -9.16 -19.88
C TYR A 310 -8.71 -8.67 -18.85
N VAL A 311 -8.30 -7.71 -18.04
CA VAL A 311 -9.17 -6.97 -17.12
C VAL A 311 -9.05 -5.50 -17.48
N ASN A 312 -10.15 -4.91 -17.92
CA ASN A 312 -10.25 -3.49 -18.21
C ASN A 312 -11.39 -2.92 -17.37
N TRP A 313 -11.04 -2.47 -16.16
CA TRP A 313 -12.03 -1.86 -15.29
C TRP A 313 -12.43 -0.48 -15.81
N THR A 314 -13.72 -0.23 -15.88
CA THR A 314 -14.31 1.07 -16.16
C THR A 314 -15.41 1.35 -15.15
N PRO A 315 -15.68 2.64 -14.83
CA PRO A 315 -16.80 2.99 -13.95
C PRO A 315 -18.12 2.36 -14.43
N ASN A 316 -18.75 1.57 -13.57
CA ASN A 316 -20.03 0.93 -13.90
C ASN A 316 -21.17 1.90 -13.67
N THR A 317 -21.57 2.61 -14.75
CA THR A 317 -22.60 3.64 -14.70
C THR A 317 -24.02 3.10 -14.55
N GLU A 318 -24.24 1.79 -14.77
CA GLU A 318 -25.56 1.16 -14.60
C GLU A 318 -25.82 0.72 -13.15
N LYS A 319 -24.77 0.27 -12.45
CA LYS A 319 -24.87 -0.24 -11.07
C LYS A 319 -24.49 0.78 -10.01
N SER A 320 -23.73 1.81 -10.37
CA SER A 320 -23.24 2.83 -9.44
C SER A 320 -24.09 4.10 -9.55
N LYS A 321 -24.40 4.67 -8.41
CA LYS A 321 -25.11 5.95 -8.36
C LYS A 321 -24.15 7.10 -8.67
N ARG A 322 -24.47 7.94 -9.65
CA ARG A 322 -23.77 9.20 -9.89
C ARG A 322 -24.19 10.24 -8.85
N VAL A 323 -23.22 10.94 -8.32
CA VAL A 323 -23.38 11.99 -7.31
C VAL A 323 -22.80 13.28 -7.84
N ASP A 324 -23.62 14.34 -7.88
CA ASP A 324 -23.17 15.69 -8.20
C ASP A 324 -22.70 16.40 -6.91
N LEU A 325 -21.38 16.57 -6.79
CA LEU A 325 -20.76 17.20 -5.64
C LEU A 325 -21.05 18.71 -5.53
N ASN A 326 -21.40 19.35 -6.65
CA ASN A 326 -21.72 20.78 -6.67
C ASN A 326 -23.12 21.07 -6.11
N ALA A 327 -23.99 20.05 -6.12
CA ALA A 327 -25.36 20.11 -5.60
C ALA A 327 -25.57 19.19 -4.38
N LEU A 328 -24.49 18.75 -3.74
CA LEU A 328 -24.56 17.79 -2.64
C LEU A 328 -25.26 18.37 -1.41
N THR A 329 -26.15 17.56 -0.84
CA THR A 329 -26.93 17.94 0.35
C THR A 329 -26.75 16.92 1.49
N PRO A 330 -26.96 17.32 2.76
CA PRO A 330 -26.98 16.38 3.88
C PRO A 330 -27.98 15.24 3.70
N ALA A 331 -29.15 15.51 3.10
CA ALA A 331 -30.18 14.49 2.83
C ALA A 331 -29.69 13.43 1.81
N GLU A 332 -28.97 13.85 0.78
CA GLU A 332 -28.33 12.95 -0.18
C GLU A 332 -27.33 12.04 0.52
N VAL A 333 -26.41 12.61 1.33
CA VAL A 333 -25.42 11.86 2.09
C VAL A 333 -26.07 10.85 3.04
N ALA A 334 -27.13 11.26 3.73
CA ALA A 334 -27.86 10.40 4.66
C ALA A 334 -28.59 9.22 3.97
N SER A 335 -28.82 9.30 2.65
CA SER A 335 -29.47 8.24 1.88
C SER A 335 -28.53 7.09 1.49
N TRP A 336 -27.23 7.29 1.56
CA TRP A 336 -26.24 6.30 1.13
C TRP A 336 -26.21 5.08 2.06
N LYS A 337 -25.89 3.89 1.48
CA LYS A 337 -25.86 2.63 2.21
C LYS A 337 -24.46 2.00 2.18
N PRO A 338 -24.06 1.30 3.26
CA PRO A 338 -22.77 0.62 3.31
C PRO A 338 -22.60 -0.36 2.14
N GLY A 339 -21.43 -0.35 1.51
CA GLY A 339 -21.14 -1.17 0.34
C GLY A 339 -21.68 -0.63 -0.99
N GLN A 340 -22.48 0.43 -0.99
CA GLN A 340 -22.96 1.07 -2.21
C GLN A 340 -21.81 1.73 -2.96
N THR A 341 -21.70 1.48 -4.27
CA THR A 341 -20.74 2.15 -5.15
C THR A 341 -21.32 3.47 -5.65
N LEU A 342 -20.54 4.52 -5.55
CA LEU A 342 -20.85 5.86 -6.04
C LEU A 342 -19.82 6.29 -7.09
N LEU A 343 -20.24 7.11 -8.03
CA LEU A 343 -19.39 7.81 -8.99
C LEU A 343 -19.51 9.30 -8.73
N LEU A 344 -18.45 9.89 -8.18
CA LEU A 344 -18.43 11.29 -7.78
C LEU A 344 -18.13 12.19 -8.99
N ASN A 345 -18.90 13.26 -9.14
CA ASN A 345 -18.77 14.25 -10.21
C ASN A 345 -18.82 15.66 -9.62
N GLY A 346 -17.92 16.54 -10.07
CA GLY A 346 -17.82 17.92 -9.61
C GLY A 346 -16.68 18.16 -8.65
N LYS A 347 -16.79 19.20 -7.81
CA LYS A 347 -15.70 19.74 -7.01
C LYS A 347 -15.60 19.13 -5.63
N MET A 348 -14.43 18.66 -5.26
CA MET A 348 -14.11 18.18 -3.91
C MET A 348 -12.84 18.84 -3.37
N LEU A 349 -12.74 18.95 -2.06
CA LEU A 349 -11.55 19.44 -1.38
C LEU A 349 -10.61 18.30 -1.03
N THR A 350 -9.32 18.59 -0.82
CA THR A 350 -8.36 17.63 -0.30
C THR A 350 -7.79 18.08 1.03
N GLY A 351 -7.26 17.15 1.82
CA GLY A 351 -6.55 17.47 3.05
C GLY A 351 -6.03 16.22 3.75
N ARG A 352 -4.88 16.35 4.40
CA ARG A 352 -4.27 15.30 5.22
C ARG A 352 -3.91 15.84 6.61
N ASP A 353 -2.99 15.15 7.27
CA ASP A 353 -2.59 15.41 8.66
C ASP A 353 -2.24 16.88 8.92
N ALA A 354 -1.35 17.47 8.09
CA ALA A 354 -0.88 18.85 8.30
C ALA A 354 -1.99 19.88 8.06
N ALA A 355 -2.80 19.69 7.01
CA ALA A 355 -3.93 20.58 6.75
C ALA A 355 -4.97 20.52 7.87
N HIS A 356 -5.35 19.32 8.34
CA HIS A 356 -6.30 19.15 9.44
C HIS A 356 -5.80 19.76 10.74
N LYS A 357 -4.50 19.58 11.05
CA LYS A 357 -3.89 20.20 12.23
C LYS A 357 -3.95 21.72 12.16
N ARG A 358 -3.64 22.31 11.01
CA ARG A 358 -3.70 23.76 10.81
C ARG A 358 -5.13 24.29 10.89
N ILE A 359 -6.12 23.57 10.31
CA ILE A 359 -7.55 23.91 10.48
C ILE A 359 -7.92 23.93 11.96
N GLN A 360 -7.54 22.90 12.72
CA GLN A 360 -7.78 22.83 14.16
C GLN A 360 -7.20 24.02 14.91
N ASP A 361 -5.96 24.40 14.62
CA ASP A 361 -5.28 25.51 15.26
C ASP A 361 -5.93 26.86 14.93
N MET A 362 -6.36 27.05 13.67
CA MET A 362 -7.08 28.25 13.23
C MET A 362 -8.45 28.38 13.92
N LEU A 363 -9.22 27.28 13.96
CA LEU A 363 -10.53 27.27 14.65
C LEU A 363 -10.39 27.56 16.16
N ALA A 364 -9.37 27.00 16.81
CA ALA A 364 -9.08 27.26 18.22
C ALA A 364 -8.75 28.73 18.49
N LYS A 365 -8.20 29.46 17.52
CA LYS A 365 -7.91 30.89 17.60
C LYS A 365 -9.04 31.78 17.07
N GLY A 366 -10.14 31.20 16.57
CA GLY A 366 -11.23 31.95 15.95
C GLY A 366 -10.85 32.57 14.60
N GLU A 367 -9.84 32.07 13.94
CA GLU A 367 -9.38 32.55 12.63
C GLU A 367 -10.28 32.01 11.51
N LYS A 368 -10.46 32.83 10.46
CA LYS A 368 -11.23 32.42 9.28
C LYS A 368 -10.44 31.39 8.45
N LEU A 369 -11.10 30.26 8.12
CA LEU A 369 -10.52 29.25 7.25
C LEU A 369 -10.32 29.76 5.81
N PRO A 370 -9.29 29.25 5.08
CA PRO A 370 -9.02 29.69 3.72
C PRO A 370 -10.07 29.23 2.70
N VAL A 371 -10.85 28.21 3.04
CA VAL A 371 -11.91 27.64 2.20
C VAL A 371 -13.18 27.39 2.99
N ASP A 372 -14.33 27.40 2.32
CA ASP A 372 -15.61 27.00 2.87
C ASP A 372 -15.81 25.48 2.67
N PHE A 373 -16.02 24.75 3.76
CA PHE A 373 -16.26 23.32 3.78
C PHE A 373 -17.75 22.96 3.79
N THR A 374 -18.64 23.94 3.87
CA THR A 374 -20.08 23.72 3.99
C THR A 374 -20.62 22.89 2.83
N ASN A 375 -21.26 21.77 3.15
CA ASN A 375 -21.80 20.79 2.19
C ASN A 375 -20.75 20.23 1.21
N ARG A 376 -19.47 20.25 1.58
CA ARG A 376 -18.37 19.73 0.77
C ARG A 376 -17.93 18.35 1.24
N ILE A 377 -17.20 17.67 0.37
CA ILE A 377 -16.46 16.44 0.67
C ILE A 377 -14.97 16.75 0.72
N ILE A 378 -14.25 16.11 1.65
CA ILE A 378 -12.79 16.15 1.70
C ILE A 378 -12.19 14.80 1.33
N TYR A 379 -11.21 14.80 0.43
CA TYR A 379 -10.44 13.62 0.02
C TYR A 379 -9.09 13.62 0.73
N TYR A 380 -8.83 12.55 1.48
CA TYR A 380 -7.57 12.33 2.18
C TYR A 380 -6.52 11.84 1.20
N VAL A 381 -5.78 12.75 0.59
CA VAL A 381 -4.80 12.47 -0.45
C VAL A 381 -3.61 13.42 -0.36
N GLY A 382 -2.43 12.90 -0.69
CA GLY A 382 -1.23 13.68 -1.02
C GLY A 382 -0.72 13.16 -2.36
N PRO A 383 -1.08 13.80 -3.47
CA PRO A 383 -0.78 13.30 -4.80
C PRO A 383 0.72 13.36 -5.12
N VAL A 384 1.13 12.58 -6.12
CA VAL A 384 2.41 12.77 -6.81
C VAL A 384 2.31 14.02 -7.68
N ASP A 385 3.41 14.73 -7.88
CA ASP A 385 3.45 15.89 -8.76
C ASP A 385 3.08 15.51 -10.21
N PRO A 386 2.31 16.35 -10.90
CA PRO A 386 1.91 16.09 -12.28
C PRO A 386 3.09 16.23 -13.25
N ILE A 387 3.09 15.42 -14.30
CA ILE A 387 3.92 15.63 -15.48
C ILE A 387 3.11 16.35 -16.57
N LYS A 388 3.79 16.71 -17.68
CA LYS A 388 3.14 17.41 -18.80
C LYS A 388 1.90 16.65 -19.28
N GLY A 389 0.75 17.31 -19.28
CA GLY A 389 -0.53 16.73 -19.72
C GLY A 389 -1.37 16.10 -18.62
N GLU A 390 -0.90 16.08 -17.37
CA GLU A 390 -1.67 15.65 -16.21
C GLU A 390 -2.27 16.84 -15.45
N ALA A 391 -3.51 16.72 -15.01
CA ALA A 391 -4.11 17.67 -14.06
C ALA A 391 -3.51 17.49 -12.65
N VAL A 392 -3.18 16.25 -12.31
CA VAL A 392 -2.53 15.82 -11.08
C VAL A 392 -1.81 14.49 -11.36
N GLY A 393 -0.72 14.21 -10.66
CA GLY A 393 -0.08 12.89 -10.71
C GLY A 393 -0.90 11.82 -9.99
N PRO A 394 -0.43 10.58 -9.87
CA PRO A 394 -1.10 9.52 -9.13
C PRO A 394 -1.62 10.00 -7.77
N ALA A 395 -2.91 9.84 -7.52
CA ALA A 395 -3.65 10.47 -6.42
C ALA A 395 -4.51 9.48 -5.64
N GLY A 396 -3.90 8.40 -5.16
CA GLY A 396 -4.59 7.39 -4.35
C GLY A 396 -4.89 7.87 -2.92
N PRO A 397 -5.84 7.20 -2.25
CA PRO A 397 -6.28 7.60 -0.93
C PRO A 397 -5.24 7.33 0.16
N THR A 398 -5.20 8.19 1.17
CA THR A 398 -4.43 7.99 2.41
C THR A 398 -5.24 7.19 3.43
N THR A 399 -4.56 6.44 4.30
CA THR A 399 -5.19 5.73 5.43
C THR A 399 -5.94 6.71 6.34
N SER A 400 -7.23 6.48 6.51
CA SER A 400 -8.16 7.44 7.12
C SER A 400 -8.07 7.52 8.65
N THR A 401 -7.64 6.45 9.32
CA THR A 401 -7.55 6.42 10.80
C THR A 401 -6.66 7.52 11.39
N ARG A 402 -5.70 8.04 10.61
CA ARG A 402 -4.87 9.17 11.06
C ARG A 402 -5.67 10.47 11.22
N MET A 403 -6.77 10.62 10.49
CA MET A 403 -7.67 11.78 10.57
C MET A 403 -8.81 11.59 11.56
N ASP A 404 -8.94 10.44 12.22
CA ASP A 404 -10.03 10.14 13.14
C ASP A 404 -10.15 11.18 14.27
N LYS A 405 -9.01 11.57 14.86
CA LYS A 405 -8.94 12.60 15.90
C LYS A 405 -9.44 13.98 15.48
N PHE A 406 -9.54 14.27 14.18
CA PHE A 406 -10.05 15.53 13.66
C PHE A 406 -11.50 15.45 13.19
N THR A 407 -12.08 14.25 13.11
CA THR A 407 -13.38 14.00 12.45
C THR A 407 -14.51 14.76 13.13
N GLU A 408 -14.64 14.68 14.47
CA GLU A 408 -15.67 15.41 15.19
C GLU A 408 -15.57 16.92 14.96
N MET A 409 -14.38 17.49 15.05
CA MET A 409 -14.14 18.91 14.84
C MET A 409 -14.52 19.35 13.42
N MET A 410 -14.09 18.59 12.41
CA MET A 410 -14.40 18.90 11.00
C MET A 410 -15.91 18.89 10.74
N LEU A 411 -16.61 17.87 11.22
CA LEU A 411 -18.06 17.75 11.02
C LEU A 411 -18.85 18.79 11.82
N ALA A 412 -18.44 19.07 13.06
CA ALA A 412 -19.18 19.98 13.95
C ALA A 412 -18.97 21.47 13.63
N GLN A 413 -17.76 21.86 13.17
CA GLN A 413 -17.35 23.25 13.13
C GLN A 413 -17.15 23.82 11.72
N THR A 414 -17.03 22.97 10.69
CA THR A 414 -16.73 23.45 9.34
C THR A 414 -17.89 23.28 8.35
N GLY A 415 -18.91 22.52 8.71
CA GLY A 415 -20.01 22.17 7.80
C GLY A 415 -19.66 21.09 6.76
N LEU A 416 -18.51 20.42 6.90
CA LEU A 416 -18.14 19.27 6.08
C LEU A 416 -19.18 18.15 6.25
N ILE A 417 -19.58 17.47 5.16
CA ILE A 417 -20.64 16.45 5.23
C ILE A 417 -20.21 15.04 4.83
N ALA A 418 -19.05 14.86 4.19
CA ALA A 418 -18.50 13.54 3.93
C ALA A 418 -16.99 13.58 3.73
N MET A 419 -16.37 12.41 3.85
CA MET A 419 -14.92 12.22 3.72
C MET A 419 -14.64 11.04 2.80
N VAL A 420 -13.53 11.11 2.05
CA VAL A 420 -13.02 10.01 1.21
C VAL A 420 -11.61 9.65 1.64
N GLY A 421 -11.34 8.37 1.79
CA GLY A 421 -10.01 7.86 2.14
C GLY A 421 -9.86 6.38 1.83
N LYS A 422 -9.02 5.68 2.56
CA LYS A 422 -8.90 4.21 2.48
C LYS A 422 -8.91 3.58 3.87
N ALA A 423 -9.24 2.28 3.89
CA ALA A 423 -9.33 1.47 5.10
C ALA A 423 -10.51 1.87 6.02
N GLU A 424 -10.54 1.26 7.18
CA GLU A 424 -11.56 1.46 8.21
C GLU A 424 -11.43 2.82 8.92
N ARG A 425 -12.47 3.16 9.68
CA ARG A 425 -12.46 4.26 10.66
C ARG A 425 -12.53 3.68 12.07
N GLY A 426 -11.93 4.38 13.01
CA GLY A 426 -12.02 4.04 14.43
C GLY A 426 -13.39 4.33 15.03
N PRO A 427 -13.68 3.78 16.24
CA PRO A 427 -15.00 3.92 16.88
C PRO A 427 -15.43 5.37 17.10
N GLU A 428 -14.49 6.25 17.49
CA GLU A 428 -14.76 7.67 17.71
C GLU A 428 -15.18 8.39 16.43
N ALA A 429 -14.50 8.11 15.33
CA ALA A 429 -14.85 8.68 14.04
C ALA A 429 -16.20 8.15 13.53
N ILE A 430 -16.50 6.85 13.73
CA ILE A 430 -17.81 6.28 13.39
C ILE A 430 -18.92 6.94 14.21
N ALA A 431 -18.71 7.14 15.51
CA ALA A 431 -19.66 7.83 16.38
C ALA A 431 -19.91 9.29 15.93
N ALA A 432 -18.85 10.02 15.53
CA ALA A 432 -18.97 11.36 14.97
C ALA A 432 -19.76 11.37 13.65
N ILE A 433 -19.48 10.42 12.75
CA ILE A 433 -20.22 10.25 11.49
C ILE A 433 -21.70 10.02 11.76
N GLN A 434 -22.04 9.14 12.69
CA GLN A 434 -23.43 8.87 13.10
C GLN A 434 -24.11 10.10 13.70
N LYS A 435 -23.42 10.79 14.61
CA LYS A 435 -23.94 11.99 15.30
C LYS A 435 -24.28 13.11 14.32
N HIS A 436 -23.39 13.37 13.35
CA HIS A 436 -23.54 14.45 12.37
C HIS A 436 -24.25 14.03 11.09
N LYS A 437 -24.77 12.80 11.00
CA LYS A 437 -25.44 12.24 9.81
C LYS A 437 -24.57 12.34 8.54
N SER A 438 -23.28 12.21 8.72
CA SER A 438 -22.26 12.25 7.69
C SER A 438 -22.06 10.87 7.04
N ALA A 439 -21.11 10.75 6.12
CA ALA A 439 -20.67 9.49 5.57
C ALA A 439 -19.14 9.46 5.36
N TYR A 440 -18.60 8.27 5.40
CA TYR A 440 -17.23 8.02 4.98
C TYR A 440 -17.21 7.10 3.76
N LEU A 441 -16.52 7.54 2.74
CA LEU A 441 -16.37 6.84 1.46
C LEU A 441 -14.95 6.31 1.34
N MET A 442 -14.80 5.18 0.69
CA MET A 442 -13.51 4.54 0.46
C MET A 442 -13.19 4.53 -1.04
N ALA A 443 -12.01 5.01 -1.40
CA ALA A 443 -11.38 4.76 -2.69
C ALA A 443 -10.38 3.60 -2.55
N VAL A 444 -10.10 2.88 -3.65
CA VAL A 444 -9.23 1.71 -3.63
C VAL A 444 -7.77 2.11 -3.44
N GLY A 445 -7.13 1.57 -2.39
CA GLY A 445 -5.68 1.69 -2.18
C GLY A 445 -4.90 0.81 -3.16
N GLY A 446 -3.81 1.35 -3.72
CA GLY A 446 -3.04 0.65 -4.76
C GLY A 446 -3.58 0.86 -6.19
N ALA A 447 -4.50 1.82 -6.38
CA ALA A 447 -5.05 2.20 -7.69
C ALA A 447 -4.89 3.71 -7.96
N ALA A 448 -3.75 4.29 -7.58
CA ALA A 448 -3.55 5.74 -7.56
C ALA A 448 -3.55 6.40 -8.95
N TYR A 449 -2.96 5.75 -9.93
CA TYR A 449 -2.91 6.28 -11.30
C TYR A 449 -4.28 6.18 -11.98
N LEU A 450 -5.03 5.10 -11.74
CA LEU A 450 -6.40 4.96 -12.21
C LEU A 450 -7.30 6.08 -11.65
N VAL A 451 -7.24 6.31 -10.34
CA VAL A 451 -8.03 7.37 -9.68
C VAL A 451 -7.66 8.75 -10.22
N SER A 452 -6.37 9.03 -10.49
CA SER A 452 -5.96 10.33 -11.02
C SER A 452 -6.60 10.66 -12.38
N LYS A 453 -6.97 9.66 -13.17
CA LYS A 453 -7.66 9.88 -14.47
C LYS A 453 -9.09 10.39 -14.30
N ALA A 454 -9.71 10.18 -13.14
CA ALA A 454 -11.00 10.80 -12.83
C ALA A 454 -10.86 12.29 -12.46
N ILE A 455 -9.68 12.75 -12.07
CA ILE A 455 -9.42 14.15 -11.69
C ILE A 455 -9.09 14.95 -12.96
N LYS A 456 -9.99 15.87 -13.34
CA LYS A 456 -9.87 16.65 -14.58
C LYS A 456 -9.20 18.00 -14.37
N GLN A 457 -9.32 18.56 -13.17
CA GLN A 457 -8.67 19.81 -12.78
C GLN A 457 -8.19 19.73 -11.33
N SER A 458 -7.10 20.45 -11.04
CA SER A 458 -6.53 20.54 -9.71
C SER A 458 -6.06 21.97 -9.46
N LYS A 459 -6.49 22.57 -8.36
CA LYS A 459 -6.13 23.94 -7.97
C LYS A 459 -5.85 23.98 -6.48
N VAL A 460 -4.73 24.59 -6.08
CA VAL A 460 -4.47 24.90 -4.66
C VAL A 460 -5.40 26.03 -4.23
N VAL A 461 -6.16 25.82 -3.15
CA VAL A 461 -7.12 26.78 -2.63
C VAL A 461 -6.83 27.21 -1.17
N GLY A 462 -5.91 26.51 -0.50
CA GLY A 462 -5.47 26.86 0.85
C GLY A 462 -4.16 26.20 1.23
N PHE A 463 -3.42 26.79 2.14
CA PHE A 463 -2.18 26.25 2.73
C PHE A 463 -1.12 25.83 1.69
N ALA A 464 -0.88 26.66 0.68
CA ALA A 464 0.04 26.37 -0.42
C ALA A 464 1.46 25.98 0.06
N ASP A 465 1.90 26.50 1.20
CA ASP A 465 3.18 26.21 1.83
C ASP A 465 3.32 24.75 2.33
N LEU A 466 2.21 24.02 2.45
CA LEU A 466 2.22 22.60 2.82
C LEU A 466 2.51 21.65 1.64
N GLY A 467 2.71 22.17 0.42
CA GLY A 467 3.03 21.36 -0.76
C GLY A 467 1.94 20.31 -1.03
N MET A 468 2.30 19.01 -1.08
CA MET A 468 1.34 17.93 -1.32
C MET A 468 0.24 17.80 -0.24
N GLU A 469 0.40 18.41 0.92
CA GLU A 469 -0.59 18.45 2.00
C GLU A 469 -1.40 19.75 2.03
N ALA A 470 -1.22 20.63 1.03
CA ALA A 470 -2.07 21.79 0.83
C ALA A 470 -3.54 21.37 0.60
N ILE A 471 -4.47 22.30 0.79
CA ILE A 471 -5.85 22.10 0.39
C ILE A 471 -5.94 22.36 -1.12
N TYR A 472 -6.20 21.31 -1.89
CA TYR A 472 -6.54 21.39 -3.30
C TYR A 472 -8.06 21.35 -3.48
N GLU A 473 -8.57 21.96 -4.53
CA GLU A 473 -9.88 21.68 -5.09
C GLU A 473 -9.67 20.85 -6.37
N PHE A 474 -10.18 19.62 -6.37
CA PHE A 474 -10.22 18.75 -7.52
C PHE A 474 -11.58 18.82 -8.19
N ASP A 475 -11.61 18.89 -9.52
CA ASP A 475 -12.82 18.66 -10.32
C ASP A 475 -12.76 17.24 -10.88
N VAL A 476 -13.71 16.39 -10.48
CA VAL A 476 -13.70 14.96 -10.78
C VAL A 476 -14.86 14.58 -11.67
N VAL A 477 -14.64 13.53 -12.49
CA VAL A 477 -15.66 12.93 -13.37
C VAL A 477 -15.65 11.41 -13.14
N ASP A 478 -16.80 10.89 -12.71
CA ASP A 478 -17.02 9.47 -12.41
C ASP A 478 -15.93 8.85 -11.51
N MET A 479 -15.49 9.58 -10.50
CA MET A 479 -14.53 9.07 -9.52
C MET A 479 -15.15 7.96 -8.68
N PRO A 480 -14.62 6.71 -8.75
CA PRO A 480 -15.24 5.57 -8.09
C PRO A 480 -14.94 5.58 -6.58
N VAL A 481 -15.97 5.40 -5.79
CA VAL A 481 -15.85 5.21 -4.34
C VAL A 481 -16.92 4.24 -3.84
N THR A 482 -16.67 3.64 -2.67
CA THR A 482 -17.63 2.77 -1.97
C THR A 482 -18.00 3.43 -0.64
N VAL A 483 -19.28 3.40 -0.28
CA VAL A 483 -19.75 3.85 1.04
C VAL A 483 -19.21 2.88 2.09
N ALA A 484 -18.26 3.33 2.88
CA ALA A 484 -17.60 2.51 3.90
C ALA A 484 -18.24 2.67 5.29
N VAL A 485 -18.70 3.89 5.63
CA VAL A 485 -19.53 4.14 6.84
C VAL A 485 -20.68 5.04 6.43
N ASP A 486 -21.90 4.59 6.71
CA ASP A 486 -23.11 5.36 6.44
C ASP A 486 -23.47 6.33 7.59
N SER A 487 -24.49 7.13 7.37
CA SER A 487 -25.01 8.09 8.34
C SER A 487 -25.63 7.44 9.60
N GLY A 488 -25.85 6.14 9.59
CA GLY A 488 -26.28 5.33 10.73
C GLY A 488 -25.12 4.80 11.57
N GLY A 489 -23.86 4.99 11.11
CA GLY A 489 -22.67 4.44 11.76
C GLY A 489 -22.39 2.98 11.40
N THR A 490 -23.03 2.43 10.36
CA THR A 490 -22.75 1.06 9.90
C THR A 490 -21.49 1.05 9.04
N SER A 491 -20.51 0.23 9.43
CA SER A 491 -19.22 0.11 8.74
C SER A 491 -19.16 -1.15 7.87
N ALA A 492 -18.90 -0.97 6.56
CA ALA A 492 -18.67 -2.07 5.63
C ALA A 492 -17.40 -2.88 5.98
N HIS A 493 -16.40 -2.25 6.59
CA HIS A 493 -15.19 -2.93 7.08
C HIS A 493 -15.44 -3.83 8.31
N MET A 494 -16.59 -3.69 8.97
CA MET A 494 -17.01 -4.59 10.05
C MET A 494 -17.98 -5.65 9.52
N THR A 495 -18.98 -5.25 8.77
CA THR A 495 -20.05 -6.15 8.30
C THR A 495 -19.57 -7.09 7.19
N GLY A 496 -18.78 -6.59 6.25
CA GLY A 496 -18.24 -7.39 5.13
C GLY A 496 -17.40 -8.58 5.59
N PRO A 497 -16.30 -8.36 6.34
CA PRO A 497 -15.49 -9.46 6.86
C PRO A 497 -16.30 -10.48 7.69
N ALA A 498 -17.19 -10.01 8.56
CA ALA A 498 -18.01 -10.90 9.40
C ALA A 498 -18.95 -11.78 8.56
N GLU A 499 -19.57 -11.23 7.52
CA GLU A 499 -20.42 -11.98 6.59
C GLU A 499 -19.59 -13.03 5.83
N TRP A 500 -18.46 -12.62 5.25
CA TRP A 500 -17.63 -13.53 4.44
C TRP A 500 -16.96 -14.61 5.27
N GLN A 501 -16.51 -14.31 6.49
CA GLN A 501 -15.99 -15.31 7.42
C GLN A 501 -17.04 -16.40 7.68
N LYS A 502 -18.29 -16.01 7.93
CA LYS A 502 -19.40 -16.95 8.14
C LYS A 502 -19.65 -17.82 6.91
N ARG A 503 -19.73 -17.23 5.72
CA ARG A 503 -19.97 -17.95 4.46
C ARG A 503 -18.83 -18.92 4.13
N ILE A 504 -17.59 -18.53 4.36
CA ILE A 504 -16.42 -19.40 4.19
C ILE A 504 -16.50 -20.58 5.17
N ALA A 505 -16.83 -20.31 6.44
CA ALA A 505 -16.93 -21.35 7.48
C ALA A 505 -18.03 -22.40 7.19
N THR A 506 -19.12 -22.02 6.52
CA THR A 506 -20.17 -22.97 6.09
C THR A 506 -19.74 -23.86 4.92
N GLY A 507 -18.59 -23.59 4.32
CA GLY A 507 -18.08 -24.35 3.18
C GLY A 507 -18.72 -23.99 1.83
N GLU A 508 -19.41 -22.85 1.73
CA GLU A 508 -20.05 -22.38 0.49
C GLU A 508 -19.09 -22.33 -0.71
N PHE A 509 -17.81 -22.06 -0.43
CA PHE A 509 -16.79 -21.90 -1.47
C PHE A 509 -15.82 -23.11 -1.58
N LYS A 510 -16.15 -24.25 -0.96
CA LYS A 510 -15.39 -25.48 -1.13
C LYS A 510 -15.39 -25.91 -2.60
N GLY A 511 -14.20 -26.04 -3.19
CA GLY A 511 -14.06 -26.44 -4.60
C GLY A 511 -13.71 -25.30 -5.55
N ILE A 512 -13.70 -24.04 -5.12
CA ILE A 512 -13.09 -22.96 -5.89
C ILE A 512 -11.57 -23.18 -5.87
N LYS A 513 -11.03 -23.63 -7.02
CA LYS A 513 -9.60 -23.94 -7.15
C LYS A 513 -8.75 -22.70 -7.00
N VAL A 514 -7.68 -22.81 -6.22
CA VAL A 514 -6.61 -21.83 -6.12
C VAL A 514 -5.55 -22.20 -7.13
N GLY A 515 -5.18 -21.26 -8.00
CA GLY A 515 -4.05 -21.43 -8.91
C GLY A 515 -4.30 -22.45 -10.03
N ALA A 516 -5.25 -22.19 -10.91
CA ALA A 516 -5.34 -22.85 -12.20
C ALA A 516 -5.51 -21.79 -13.29
N ASN A 517 -4.47 -21.62 -14.05
CA ASN A 517 -4.52 -21.38 -15.50
C ASN A 517 -3.56 -22.35 -16.15
#